data_8c504b5b6c6daabab1156d3690d65968
#
_entry.id   8c504b5b6c6daabab1156d3690d65968
#
_cell.length_a   1.000
_cell.length_b   1.000
_cell.length_c   1.000
_cell.angle_alpha   90.00
_cell.angle_beta   90.00
_cell.angle_gamma   90.00
#
_symmetry.space_group_name_H-M   'P 1'
#
loop_
_entity.id
_entity.type
_entity.pdbx_description
1 polymer ?
#
loop_
_entity_poly.entity_id
_entity_poly.type
_entity_poly.pdbx_seq_one_letter_code
_entity_poly.pdbx_strand_id
1 'polypeptide(L)'
;DNNNGQMEDGTQNTSGDDQKKLDVLTNDIMVENLTQSCACSILLSEEEEEESIVDSSHSGNYIVAFDPLDGSSNIDCNCGVGTIFSITLDNDKTESVENRILRNGNGIECSGYILYGGSTELVIAFKGKGVRRFVLDKQENCFIHMGALDITDKQKKIYSINESNCNRWDKDIEQYITQYRVKESKYTQRWVGSMVSEDHNGATTVGMDLLVDLGAASGFTLTDGLGKDEVVP
;
A
#
# COMPACT_ATOMS: atom_id res chain seq x y z
N ASP A 1 -16.74 -29.05 12.68
CA ASP A 1 -15.28 -29.11 12.62
C ASP A 1 -14.80 -27.75 12.18
N ASN A 2 -14.44 -26.93 13.18
CA ASN A 2 -13.88 -25.57 12.98
C ASN A 2 -12.40 -25.72 12.62
N ASN A 3 -12.10 -25.85 11.33
CA ASN A 3 -10.75 -25.65 10.84
C ASN A 3 -10.55 -24.13 10.66
N ASN A 4 -10.10 -23.48 11.73
CA ASN A 4 -9.56 -22.13 11.67
C ASN A 4 -8.43 -22.08 10.65
N GLY A 5 -8.47 -21.08 9.79
CA GLY A 5 -7.55 -20.91 8.66
C GLY A 5 -6.08 -20.65 8.97
N GLN A 6 -5.58 -21.05 10.15
CA GLN A 6 -4.17 -20.98 10.50
C GLN A 6 -3.41 -22.16 9.90
N MET A 7 -2.29 -21.90 9.25
CA MET A 7 -1.31 -22.94 8.94
C MET A 7 -0.65 -23.40 10.24
N GLU A 8 -0.40 -24.73 10.38
CA GLU A 8 0.27 -25.32 11.54
C GLU A 8 1.79 -25.04 11.60
N ASP A 9 2.38 -24.48 10.55
CA ASP A 9 3.77 -23.98 10.54
C ASP A 9 3.72 -22.47 10.35
N GLY A 10 4.12 -21.71 11.39
CA GLY A 10 4.13 -20.27 11.40
C GLY A 10 5.17 -19.71 10.46
N THR A 11 4.81 -19.55 9.19
CA THR A 11 5.53 -18.67 8.27
C THR A 11 5.19 -17.24 8.63
N GLN A 12 6.21 -16.39 8.76
CA GLN A 12 6.05 -14.96 8.97
C GLN A 12 6.32 -14.25 7.65
N ASN A 13 5.60 -13.16 7.42
CA ASN A 13 5.89 -12.25 6.31
C ASN A 13 7.12 -11.37 6.63
N THR A 14 7.52 -10.52 5.69
CA THR A 14 8.69 -9.62 5.85
C THR A 14 8.52 -8.63 7.01
N SER A 15 7.28 -8.28 7.38
CA SER A 15 6.96 -7.44 8.55
C SER A 15 7.02 -8.20 9.88
N GLY A 16 7.15 -9.53 9.86
CA GLY A 16 7.22 -10.38 11.05
C GLY A 16 5.87 -10.81 11.61
N ASP A 17 4.78 -10.62 10.86
CA ASP A 17 3.43 -11.06 11.22
C ASP A 17 3.19 -12.51 10.78
N ASP A 18 2.33 -13.23 11.50
CA ASP A 18 1.93 -14.59 11.14
C ASP A 18 1.07 -14.56 9.87
N GLN A 19 1.57 -15.18 8.79
CA GLN A 19 0.84 -15.30 7.54
C GLN A 19 -0.44 -16.13 7.68
N LYS A 20 -1.53 -15.62 7.12
CA LYS A 20 -2.79 -16.35 7.01
C LYS A 20 -2.88 -17.05 5.67
N LYS A 21 -3.72 -18.07 5.57
CA LYS A 21 -3.95 -18.77 4.28
C LYS A 21 -4.39 -17.84 3.15
N LEU A 22 -5.08 -16.74 3.48
CA LEU A 22 -5.50 -15.76 2.49
C LEU A 22 -4.34 -14.92 1.97
N ASP A 23 -3.37 -14.59 2.81
CA ASP A 23 -2.18 -13.83 2.41
C ASP A 23 -1.41 -14.63 1.34
N VAL A 24 -1.13 -15.90 1.61
CA VAL A 24 -0.47 -16.80 0.65
C VAL A 24 -1.28 -16.92 -0.65
N LEU A 25 -2.59 -17.15 -0.55
CA LEU A 25 -3.44 -17.31 -1.73
C LEU A 25 -3.50 -16.04 -2.58
N THR A 26 -3.64 -14.88 -1.96
CA THR A 26 -3.70 -13.60 -2.68
C THR A 26 -2.35 -13.25 -3.30
N ASN A 27 -1.25 -13.57 -2.62
CA ASN A 27 0.10 -13.44 -3.17
C ASN A 27 0.27 -14.31 -4.42
N ASP A 28 -0.04 -15.60 -4.33
CA ASP A 28 0.05 -16.53 -5.46
C ASP A 28 -0.75 -16.01 -6.68
N ILE A 29 -1.99 -15.55 -6.45
CA ILE A 29 -2.84 -14.99 -7.50
C ILE A 29 -2.20 -13.75 -8.15
N MET A 30 -1.65 -12.84 -7.35
CA MET A 30 -1.01 -11.63 -7.87
C MET A 30 0.24 -11.96 -8.67
N VAL A 31 1.14 -12.78 -8.12
CA VAL A 31 2.40 -13.18 -8.77
C VAL A 31 2.11 -13.90 -10.08
N GLU A 32 1.18 -14.87 -10.09
CA GLU A 32 0.81 -15.61 -11.30
C GLU A 32 0.27 -14.68 -12.39
N ASN A 33 -0.72 -13.83 -12.08
CA ASN A 33 -1.33 -12.95 -13.07
C ASN A 33 -0.35 -11.89 -13.58
N LEU A 34 0.45 -11.27 -12.71
CA LEU A 34 1.44 -10.28 -13.10
C LEU A 34 2.53 -10.90 -13.99
N THR A 35 2.98 -12.11 -13.67
CA THR A 35 3.93 -12.86 -14.52
C THR A 35 3.32 -13.18 -15.87
N GLN A 36 2.10 -13.70 -15.91
CA GLN A 36 1.41 -14.05 -17.17
C GLN A 36 1.09 -12.83 -18.04
N SER A 37 1.00 -11.65 -17.45
CA SER A 37 0.77 -10.41 -18.19
C SER A 37 1.90 -10.07 -19.17
N CYS A 38 3.08 -10.63 -18.98
CA CYS A 38 4.31 -10.32 -19.73
C CYS A 38 4.70 -8.83 -19.67
N ALA A 39 4.16 -8.08 -18.73
CA ALA A 39 4.45 -6.65 -18.59
C ALA A 39 5.55 -6.38 -17.53
N CYS A 40 5.73 -7.28 -16.58
CA CYS A 40 6.61 -7.10 -15.44
C CYS A 40 7.99 -7.72 -15.66
N SER A 41 9.02 -7.11 -15.10
CA SER A 41 10.38 -7.66 -15.04
C SER A 41 10.75 -8.10 -13.63
N ILE A 42 10.26 -7.40 -12.62
CA ILE A 42 10.49 -7.70 -11.20
C ILE A 42 9.17 -7.50 -10.47
N LEU A 43 8.88 -8.40 -9.54
CA LEU A 43 7.76 -8.31 -8.61
C LEU A 43 8.31 -8.25 -7.20
N LEU A 44 7.76 -7.35 -6.40
CA LEU A 44 8.11 -7.13 -5.00
C LEU A 44 6.82 -7.27 -4.19
N SER A 45 6.69 -8.38 -3.50
CA SER A 45 5.57 -8.63 -2.60
C SER A 45 5.96 -8.37 -1.15
N GLU A 46 5.04 -7.84 -0.37
CA GLU A 46 5.19 -7.72 1.09
C GLU A 46 5.28 -9.11 1.74
N GLU A 47 4.68 -10.12 1.11
CA GLU A 47 4.64 -11.49 1.62
C GLU A 47 5.89 -12.32 1.29
N GLU A 48 6.82 -11.81 0.49
CA GLU A 48 8.03 -12.51 0.07
C GLU A 48 9.29 -11.79 0.54
N GLU A 49 10.25 -12.54 1.12
CA GLU A 49 11.53 -11.98 1.59
C GLU A 49 12.45 -11.54 0.44
N GLU A 50 12.32 -12.16 -0.73
CA GLU A 50 13.14 -11.90 -1.90
C GLU A 50 12.29 -11.42 -3.08
N GLU A 51 12.89 -10.63 -3.95
CA GLU A 51 12.24 -10.21 -5.18
C GLU A 51 12.02 -11.37 -6.16
N SER A 52 10.87 -11.41 -6.79
CA SER A 52 10.57 -12.36 -7.87
C SER A 52 10.99 -11.78 -9.23
N ILE A 53 12.08 -12.31 -9.82
CA ILE A 53 12.54 -11.94 -11.16
C ILE A 53 11.76 -12.74 -12.19
N VAL A 54 11.03 -12.05 -13.06
CA VAL A 54 10.23 -12.68 -14.11
C VAL A 54 11.14 -13.25 -15.20
N ASP A 55 10.93 -14.52 -15.55
CA ASP A 55 11.70 -15.21 -16.58
C ASP A 55 11.71 -14.44 -17.91
N SER A 56 12.83 -14.48 -18.61
CA SER A 56 13.05 -13.73 -19.86
C SER A 56 12.00 -13.96 -20.95
N SER A 57 11.33 -15.11 -20.94
CA SER A 57 10.24 -15.45 -21.87
C SER A 57 8.95 -14.66 -21.59
N HIS A 58 8.76 -14.17 -20.38
CA HIS A 58 7.60 -13.42 -19.93
C HIS A 58 7.96 -11.99 -19.43
N SER A 59 9.24 -11.63 -19.42
CA SER A 59 9.72 -10.38 -18.83
C SER A 59 9.32 -9.17 -19.65
N GLY A 60 8.61 -8.24 -18.99
CA GLY A 60 8.25 -6.92 -19.50
C GLY A 60 9.19 -5.80 -19.04
N ASN A 61 8.67 -4.58 -18.96
CA ASN A 61 9.43 -3.38 -18.65
C ASN A 61 8.98 -2.67 -17.38
N TYR A 62 8.21 -3.31 -16.53
CA TYR A 62 7.72 -2.71 -15.30
C TYR A 62 8.19 -3.50 -14.07
N ILE A 63 8.47 -2.77 -13.02
CA ILE A 63 8.64 -3.29 -11.67
C ILE A 63 7.36 -2.98 -10.94
N VAL A 64 6.78 -3.99 -10.30
CA VAL A 64 5.55 -3.85 -9.51
C VAL A 64 5.85 -4.22 -8.07
N ALA A 65 5.64 -3.26 -7.16
CA ALA A 65 5.67 -3.50 -5.74
C ALA A 65 4.22 -3.52 -5.22
N PHE A 66 3.88 -4.47 -4.37
CA PHE A 66 2.51 -4.62 -3.88
C PHE A 66 2.46 -5.33 -2.53
N ASP A 67 1.41 -4.97 -1.77
CA ASP A 67 0.87 -5.76 -0.68
C ASP A 67 -0.42 -6.40 -1.21
N PRO A 68 -0.46 -7.73 -1.32
CA PRO A 68 -1.62 -8.42 -1.88
C PRO A 68 -2.87 -8.31 -1.01
N LEU A 69 -2.71 -8.16 0.31
CA LEU A 69 -3.84 -8.10 1.24
C LEU A 69 -3.57 -7.25 2.49
N ASP A 70 -3.42 -5.92 2.30
CA ASP A 70 -3.27 -4.94 3.38
C ASP A 70 -4.35 -5.10 4.46
N GLY A 71 -3.90 -5.15 5.69
CA GLY A 71 -4.78 -5.27 6.86
C GLY A 71 -5.34 -6.69 7.06
N SER A 72 -4.64 -7.73 6.65
CA SER A 72 -5.08 -9.12 6.78
C SER A 72 -5.42 -9.52 8.24
N SER A 73 -4.80 -8.88 9.22
CA SER A 73 -5.17 -9.04 10.65
C SER A 73 -6.63 -8.67 10.94
N ASN A 74 -7.25 -7.84 10.11
CA ASN A 74 -8.64 -7.40 10.24
C ASN A 74 -9.69 -8.40 9.71
N ILE A 75 -9.26 -9.46 9.03
CA ILE A 75 -10.16 -10.45 8.42
C ILE A 75 -11.08 -11.06 9.47
N ASP A 76 -10.53 -11.45 10.62
CA ASP A 76 -11.27 -12.09 11.70
C ASP A 76 -12.28 -11.15 12.37
N CYS A 77 -12.06 -9.84 12.27
CA CYS A 77 -12.93 -8.78 12.78
C CYS A 77 -13.95 -8.29 11.75
N ASN A 78 -13.90 -8.82 10.51
CA ASN A 78 -14.73 -8.36 9.40
C ASN A 78 -14.58 -6.85 9.11
N CYS A 79 -13.39 -6.30 9.33
CA CYS A 79 -13.03 -4.94 8.93
C CYS A 79 -12.53 -4.92 7.49
N GLY A 80 -12.45 -3.72 6.90
CA GLY A 80 -11.97 -3.56 5.53
C GLY A 80 -10.51 -3.98 5.38
N VAL A 81 -10.22 -4.67 4.30
CA VAL A 81 -8.89 -5.06 3.83
C VAL A 81 -8.74 -4.63 2.39
N GLY A 82 -7.53 -4.66 1.86
CA GLY A 82 -7.34 -4.21 0.48
C GLY A 82 -6.04 -4.70 -0.13
N THR A 83 -5.82 -4.32 -1.38
CA THR A 83 -4.56 -4.52 -2.10
C THR A 83 -3.94 -3.16 -2.37
N ILE A 84 -2.64 -3.01 -2.17
CA ILE A 84 -1.90 -1.78 -2.52
C ILE A 84 -0.84 -2.13 -3.54
N PHE A 85 -0.59 -1.23 -4.50
CA PHE A 85 0.43 -1.45 -5.50
C PHE A 85 1.05 -0.14 -6.02
N SER A 86 2.30 -0.26 -6.47
CA SER A 86 2.98 0.76 -7.26
C SER A 86 3.66 0.14 -8.47
N ILE A 87 3.73 0.89 -9.57
CA ILE A 87 4.30 0.47 -10.84
C ILE A 87 5.36 1.47 -11.27
N THR A 88 6.56 0.99 -11.45
CA THR A 88 7.72 1.78 -11.88
C THR A 88 8.26 1.23 -13.20
N LEU A 89 8.73 2.11 -14.08
CA LEU A 89 9.34 1.68 -15.33
C LEU A 89 10.76 1.16 -15.08
N ASP A 90 11.05 -0.04 -15.55
CA ASP A 90 12.36 -0.67 -15.49
C ASP A 90 13.23 -0.21 -16.68
N ASN A 91 13.88 0.92 -16.52
CA ASN A 91 14.56 1.63 -17.60
C ASN A 91 15.92 1.04 -17.98
N ASP A 92 16.61 0.37 -17.05
CA ASP A 92 17.96 -0.15 -17.30
C ASP A 92 18.14 -1.54 -16.66
N LYS A 93 17.93 -2.55 -17.46
CA LYS A 93 18.08 -3.96 -17.06
C LYS A 93 19.54 -4.41 -16.92
N THR A 94 20.50 -3.53 -17.21
CA THR A 94 21.94 -3.82 -17.05
C THR A 94 22.44 -3.50 -15.66
N GLU A 95 21.71 -2.71 -14.89
CA GLU A 95 21.99 -2.43 -13.49
C GLU A 95 21.70 -3.65 -12.60
N SER A 96 22.29 -3.66 -11.40
CA SER A 96 21.95 -4.66 -10.38
C SER A 96 20.47 -4.57 -10.02
N VAL A 97 19.86 -5.68 -9.61
CA VAL A 97 18.46 -5.73 -9.20
C VAL A 97 18.19 -4.71 -8.08
N GLU A 98 19.07 -4.64 -7.09
CA GLU A 98 18.98 -3.65 -6.01
C GLU A 98 18.89 -2.21 -6.52
N ASN A 99 19.75 -1.79 -7.45
CA ASN A 99 19.73 -0.44 -8.02
C ASN A 99 18.48 -0.16 -8.87
N ARG A 100 17.90 -1.20 -9.47
CA ARG A 100 16.67 -1.08 -10.24
C ARG A 100 15.44 -0.90 -9.34
N ILE A 101 15.47 -1.51 -8.15
CA ILE A 101 14.39 -1.44 -7.15
C ILE A 101 14.52 -0.17 -6.30
N LEU A 102 15.70 0.12 -5.73
CA LEU A 102 15.94 1.24 -4.84
C LEU A 102 16.07 2.56 -5.61
N ARG A 103 14.96 3.04 -6.15
CA ARG A 103 14.89 4.27 -6.91
C ARG A 103 14.06 5.34 -6.20
N ASN A 104 14.31 6.58 -6.57
CA ASN A 104 13.50 7.71 -6.11
C ASN A 104 12.04 7.52 -6.55
N GLY A 105 11.08 7.77 -5.64
CA GLY A 105 9.64 7.66 -5.90
C GLY A 105 9.13 8.51 -7.07
N ASN A 106 9.89 9.51 -7.54
CA ASN A 106 9.57 10.24 -8.76
C ASN A 106 9.54 9.36 -10.03
N GLY A 107 10.09 8.14 -9.97
CA GLY A 107 10.04 7.13 -11.02
C GLY A 107 8.73 6.35 -11.11
N ILE A 108 7.83 6.49 -10.13
CA ILE A 108 6.53 5.81 -10.13
C ILE A 108 5.67 6.37 -11.27
N GLU A 109 5.20 5.48 -12.13
CA GLU A 109 4.33 5.82 -13.26
C GLU A 109 2.85 5.67 -12.92
N CYS A 110 2.54 4.72 -12.03
CA CYS A 110 1.19 4.45 -11.57
C CYS A 110 1.24 3.87 -10.16
N SER A 111 0.27 4.24 -9.33
CA SER A 111 0.05 3.63 -8.04
C SER A 111 -1.44 3.57 -7.72
N GLY A 112 -1.84 2.71 -6.83
CA GLY A 112 -3.23 2.61 -6.44
C GLY A 112 -3.49 1.57 -5.39
N TYR A 113 -4.75 1.47 -5.04
CA TYR A 113 -5.23 0.45 -4.12
C TYR A 113 -6.62 -0.05 -4.52
N ILE A 114 -6.95 -1.24 -4.06
CA ILE A 114 -8.30 -1.81 -4.13
C ILE A 114 -8.77 -2.05 -2.71
N LEU A 115 -9.89 -1.45 -2.33
CA LEU A 115 -10.55 -1.68 -1.04
C LEU A 115 -11.62 -2.76 -1.19
N TYR A 116 -11.55 -3.78 -0.36
CA TYR A 116 -12.56 -4.84 -0.23
C TYR A 116 -13.42 -4.59 1.00
N GLY A 117 -14.58 -3.97 0.81
CA GLY A 117 -15.49 -3.58 1.88
C GLY A 117 -16.95 -3.76 1.47
N GLY A 118 -17.81 -2.84 1.86
CA GLY A 118 -19.21 -2.80 1.44
C GLY A 118 -19.41 -2.74 -0.08
N SER A 119 -18.46 -2.16 -0.78
CA SER A 119 -18.23 -2.25 -2.23
C SER A 119 -16.77 -2.61 -2.47
N THR A 120 -16.46 -3.10 -3.68
CA THR A 120 -15.06 -3.22 -4.11
C THR A 120 -14.72 -1.98 -4.93
N GLU A 121 -13.76 -1.20 -4.44
CA GLU A 121 -13.40 0.09 -5.03
C GLU A 121 -11.92 0.11 -5.42
N LEU A 122 -11.63 0.54 -6.63
CA LEU A 122 -10.28 0.79 -7.12
C LEU A 122 -10.05 2.30 -7.17
N VAL A 123 -8.99 2.75 -6.51
CA VAL A 123 -8.45 4.10 -6.65
C VAL A 123 -7.08 3.99 -7.29
N ILE A 124 -6.86 4.73 -8.37
CA ILE A 124 -5.62 4.64 -9.15
C ILE A 124 -5.16 6.03 -9.56
N ALA A 125 -3.87 6.29 -9.37
CA ALA A 125 -3.18 7.49 -9.77
C ALA A 125 -2.22 7.20 -10.92
N PHE A 126 -2.25 8.00 -11.96
CA PHE A 126 -1.28 7.97 -13.04
C PHE A 126 -0.46 9.25 -13.02
N LYS A 127 0.84 9.13 -13.18
CA LYS A 127 1.77 10.25 -13.22
C LYS A 127 1.30 11.34 -14.19
N GLY A 128 1.11 12.55 -13.67
CA GLY A 128 0.67 13.70 -14.46
C GLY A 128 -0.79 13.67 -14.94
N LYS A 129 -1.61 12.67 -14.56
CA LYS A 129 -3.02 12.56 -14.98
C LYS A 129 -4.03 12.57 -13.83
N GLY A 130 -3.55 12.71 -12.60
CA GLY A 130 -4.37 12.73 -11.40
C GLY A 130 -4.97 11.39 -11.02
N VAL A 131 -5.85 11.41 -10.04
CA VAL A 131 -6.43 10.23 -9.39
C VAL A 131 -7.81 9.92 -9.96
N ARG A 132 -8.12 8.65 -10.13
CA ARG A 132 -9.41 8.14 -10.61
C ARG A 132 -9.96 7.10 -9.65
N ARG A 133 -11.28 7.11 -9.47
CA ARG A 133 -12.02 6.15 -8.65
C ARG A 133 -12.93 5.31 -9.51
N PHE A 134 -12.99 4.02 -9.19
CA PHE A 134 -13.84 3.03 -9.85
C PHE A 134 -14.53 2.17 -8.81
N VAL A 135 -15.70 1.65 -9.14
CA VAL A 135 -16.46 0.68 -8.33
C VAL A 135 -16.70 -0.57 -9.16
N LEU A 136 -16.47 -1.74 -8.58
CA LEU A 136 -16.72 -3.00 -9.24
C LEU A 136 -18.25 -3.25 -9.33
N ASP A 137 -18.77 -3.34 -10.55
CA ASP A 137 -20.09 -3.90 -10.82
C ASP A 137 -19.96 -5.41 -10.88
N LYS A 138 -20.54 -6.09 -9.89
CA LYS A 138 -20.49 -7.55 -9.80
C LYS A 138 -21.37 -8.26 -10.83
N GLN A 139 -22.37 -7.58 -11.39
CA GLN A 139 -23.26 -8.18 -12.41
C GLN A 139 -22.56 -8.16 -13.77
N GLU A 140 -21.98 -7.03 -14.13
CA GLU A 140 -21.26 -6.86 -15.39
C GLU A 140 -19.79 -7.31 -15.30
N ASN A 141 -19.30 -7.65 -14.10
CA ASN A 141 -17.92 -8.05 -13.80
C ASN A 141 -16.88 -7.06 -14.38
N CYS A 142 -17.14 -5.77 -14.19
CA CYS A 142 -16.25 -4.71 -14.66
C CYS A 142 -16.20 -3.53 -13.67
N PHE A 143 -15.12 -2.77 -13.73
CA PHE A 143 -14.97 -1.55 -12.95
C PHE A 143 -15.62 -0.36 -13.63
N ILE A 144 -16.59 0.28 -12.99
CA ILE A 144 -17.28 1.47 -13.45
C ILE A 144 -16.56 2.71 -12.97
N HIS A 145 -16.16 3.60 -13.88
CA HIS A 145 -15.49 4.86 -13.54
C HIS A 145 -16.44 5.82 -12.84
N MET A 146 -16.08 6.23 -11.63
CA MET A 146 -16.86 7.12 -10.77
C MET A 146 -16.42 8.58 -10.81
N GLY A 147 -15.36 8.90 -11.57
CA GLY A 147 -14.84 10.25 -11.74
C GLY A 147 -13.43 10.45 -11.19
N ALA A 148 -12.95 11.68 -11.30
CA ALA A 148 -11.70 12.12 -10.69
C ALA A 148 -11.88 12.28 -9.17
N LEU A 149 -10.83 11.97 -8.43
CA LEU A 149 -10.74 12.18 -7.00
C LEU A 149 -9.83 13.39 -6.76
N ASP A 150 -10.39 14.45 -6.21
CA ASP A 150 -9.62 15.63 -5.79
C ASP A 150 -9.61 15.66 -4.26
N ILE A 151 -8.42 15.54 -3.70
CA ILE A 151 -8.21 15.52 -2.25
C ILE A 151 -7.80 16.88 -1.69
N THR A 152 -7.54 17.87 -2.56
CA THR A 152 -6.93 19.15 -2.15
C THR A 152 -7.86 20.05 -1.32
N ASP A 153 -9.17 20.01 -1.56
CA ASP A 153 -10.10 20.98 -0.97
C ASP A 153 -10.95 20.45 0.21
N LYS A 154 -10.92 19.16 0.51
CA LYS A 154 -11.87 18.55 1.47
C LYS A 154 -11.21 17.54 2.42
N GLN A 155 -9.99 17.78 2.84
CA GLN A 155 -9.37 16.92 3.84
C GLN A 155 -10.20 16.91 5.12
N LYS A 156 -10.69 15.73 5.47
CA LYS A 156 -11.28 15.53 6.80
C LYS A 156 -10.17 15.71 7.82
N LYS A 157 -10.48 16.35 8.93
CA LYS A 157 -9.54 16.47 10.05
C LYS A 157 -9.48 15.15 10.82
N ILE A 158 -8.90 14.16 10.19
CA ILE A 158 -8.69 12.81 10.72
C ILE A 158 -7.21 12.50 10.59
N TYR A 159 -6.61 11.94 11.62
CA TYR A 159 -5.29 11.33 11.55
C TYR A 159 -5.38 9.86 11.98
N SER A 160 -4.51 9.03 11.43
CA SER A 160 -4.47 7.61 11.70
C SER A 160 -3.05 7.17 12.05
N ILE A 161 -2.89 6.59 13.22
CA ILE A 161 -1.66 6.00 13.71
C ILE A 161 -1.98 5.07 14.89
N ASN A 162 -1.21 3.99 15.04
CA ASN A 162 -1.31 3.14 16.22
C ASN A 162 -0.69 3.82 17.45
N GLU A 163 -1.50 4.56 18.20
CA GLU A 163 -1.03 5.25 19.41
C GLU A 163 -0.60 4.31 20.55
N SER A 164 -0.88 3.01 20.47
CA SER A 164 -0.37 2.07 21.46
C SER A 164 1.16 1.97 21.42
N ASN A 165 1.78 2.35 20.33
CA ASN A 165 3.22 2.37 20.13
C ASN A 165 3.89 3.68 20.58
N CYS A 166 3.15 4.65 21.13
CA CYS A 166 3.68 5.98 21.46
C CYS A 166 4.94 5.95 22.37
N ASN A 167 5.05 4.94 23.22
CA ASN A 167 6.23 4.77 24.08
C ASN A 167 7.51 4.35 23.33
N ARG A 168 7.38 3.97 22.05
CA ARG A 168 8.48 3.54 21.19
C ARG A 168 8.83 4.59 20.14
N TRP A 169 8.02 5.65 20.03
CA TRP A 169 8.26 6.70 19.04
C TRP A 169 9.51 7.50 19.41
N ASP A 170 10.23 7.93 18.40
CA ASP A 170 11.24 8.95 18.58
C ASP A 170 10.59 10.32 18.86
N LYS A 171 11.41 11.27 19.27
CA LYS A 171 10.93 12.61 19.68
C LYS A 171 10.31 13.40 18.53
N ASP A 172 10.77 13.19 17.31
CA ASP A 172 10.30 13.93 16.15
C ASP A 172 8.91 13.44 15.75
N ILE A 173 8.69 12.14 15.76
CA ILE A 173 7.37 11.52 15.56
C ILE A 173 6.40 11.95 16.66
N GLU A 174 6.82 11.88 17.93
CA GLU A 174 5.98 12.33 19.05
C GLU A 174 5.58 13.79 18.91
N GLN A 175 6.52 14.66 18.55
CA GLN A 175 6.27 16.08 18.31
C GLN A 175 5.32 16.29 17.13
N TYR A 176 5.51 15.56 16.04
CA TYR A 176 4.66 15.63 14.86
C TYR A 176 3.21 15.22 15.19
N ILE A 177 3.02 14.11 15.89
CA ILE A 177 1.67 13.65 16.26
C ILE A 177 1.01 14.55 17.30
N THR A 178 1.79 15.14 18.20
CA THR A 178 1.27 16.03 19.24
C THR A 178 0.48 17.22 18.66
N GLN A 179 0.85 17.76 17.51
CA GLN A 179 0.11 18.84 16.84
C GLN A 179 -1.34 18.45 16.49
N TYR A 180 -1.62 17.17 16.23
CA TYR A 180 -2.96 16.67 15.91
C TYR A 180 -3.78 16.36 17.16
N ARG A 181 -3.13 16.02 18.28
CA ARG A 181 -3.77 15.70 19.55
C ARG A 181 -4.28 16.93 20.29
N VAL A 182 -3.72 18.12 20.04
CA VAL A 182 -4.15 19.33 20.73
C VAL A 182 -5.59 19.67 20.36
N LYS A 183 -6.37 20.08 21.36
CA LYS A 183 -7.81 20.34 21.22
C LYS A 183 -8.13 21.37 20.13
N GLU A 184 -7.27 22.35 19.96
CA GLU A 184 -7.41 23.43 18.99
C GLU A 184 -7.28 22.96 17.55
N SER A 185 -6.61 21.84 17.29
CA SER A 185 -6.44 21.26 15.95
C SER A 185 -7.73 20.77 15.34
N LYS A 186 -8.68 20.33 16.22
CA LYS A 186 -9.96 19.71 15.83
C LYS A 186 -9.83 18.44 15.00
N TYR A 187 -8.67 17.79 15.06
CA TYR A 187 -8.47 16.48 14.45
C TYR A 187 -9.08 15.38 15.30
N THR A 188 -9.55 14.34 14.66
CA THR A 188 -10.07 13.13 15.29
C THR A 188 -9.18 11.96 14.90
N GLN A 189 -8.72 11.20 15.87
CA GLN A 189 -7.97 9.97 15.63
C GLN A 189 -8.91 8.86 15.17
N ARG A 190 -8.49 8.16 14.11
CA ARG A 190 -9.07 6.87 13.70
C ARG A 190 -7.93 5.92 13.40
N TRP A 191 -8.08 4.69 13.81
CA TRP A 191 -7.13 3.63 13.54
C TRP A 191 -7.92 2.34 13.28
N VAL A 192 -7.77 1.78 12.10
CA VAL A 192 -8.44 0.55 11.65
C VAL A 192 -7.43 -0.58 11.50
N GLY A 193 -6.15 -0.26 11.31
CA GLY A 193 -5.09 -1.24 11.07
C GLY A 193 -5.08 -1.77 9.63
N SER A 194 -5.65 -1.02 8.71
CA SER A 194 -5.57 -1.25 7.27
C SER A 194 -5.40 0.11 6.60
N MET A 195 -4.27 0.32 5.96
CA MET A 195 -3.93 1.60 5.35
C MET A 195 -4.91 1.96 4.22
N VAL A 196 -5.31 0.96 3.42
CA VAL A 196 -6.30 1.15 2.35
C VAL A 196 -7.62 1.69 2.90
N SER A 197 -8.09 1.14 4.03
CA SER A 197 -9.36 1.57 4.64
C SER A 197 -9.26 2.99 5.21
N GLU A 198 -8.10 3.38 5.70
CA GLU A 198 -7.86 4.69 6.31
C GLU A 198 -7.72 5.77 5.24
N ASP A 199 -6.94 5.53 4.19
CA ASP A 199 -6.78 6.44 3.06
C ASP A 199 -8.10 6.67 2.32
N HIS A 200 -8.88 5.61 2.12
CA HIS A 200 -10.19 5.72 1.49
C HIS A 200 -11.16 6.62 2.28
N ASN A 201 -11.04 6.66 3.59
CA ASN A 201 -11.80 7.57 4.46
C ASN A 201 -11.31 9.03 4.41
N GLY A 202 -10.21 9.32 3.73
CA GLY A 202 -9.58 10.64 3.66
C GLY A 202 -8.94 11.03 4.99
N ALA A 203 -8.44 10.05 5.75
CA ALA A 203 -7.55 10.29 6.86
C ALA A 203 -6.21 10.81 6.32
N THR A 204 -5.59 11.76 7.03
CA THR A 204 -4.16 11.99 6.88
C THR A 204 -3.50 10.79 7.54
N THR A 205 -3.22 9.78 6.76
CA THR A 205 -2.53 8.60 7.26
C THR A 205 -1.09 9.01 7.50
N VAL A 206 -0.71 9.09 8.75
CA VAL A 206 0.71 9.11 9.09
C VAL A 206 1.15 7.65 8.96
N GLY A 207 1.18 7.19 7.72
CA GLY A 207 1.51 5.84 7.33
C GLY A 207 3.00 5.60 7.51
N MET A 208 3.42 5.46 8.77
CA MET A 208 4.80 5.05 9.04
C MET A 208 5.00 3.56 8.80
N ASP A 209 3.96 2.74 8.90
CA ASP A 209 4.10 1.31 8.70
C ASP A 209 4.38 0.98 7.22
N LEU A 210 3.67 1.55 6.27
CA LEU A 210 3.99 1.35 4.84
C LEU A 210 5.25 2.10 4.37
N LEU A 211 5.61 3.20 5.02
CA LEU A 211 6.86 3.89 4.71
C LEU A 211 8.07 3.10 5.20
N VAL A 212 7.93 2.28 6.22
CA VAL A 212 8.97 1.34 6.64
C VAL A 212 9.04 0.18 5.65
N ASP A 213 7.90 -0.39 5.24
CA ASP A 213 7.87 -1.59 4.41
C ASP A 213 8.14 -1.31 2.91
N LEU A 214 7.54 -0.28 2.33
CA LEU A 214 7.86 0.17 0.97
C LEU A 214 8.99 1.21 0.93
N GLY A 215 9.23 1.96 1.99
CA GLY A 215 10.28 2.98 2.05
C GLY A 215 11.66 2.39 2.29
N ALA A 216 11.79 1.27 2.98
CA ALA A 216 13.04 0.51 3.01
C ALA A 216 13.42 0.01 1.61
N ALA A 217 12.40 -0.26 0.76
CA ALA A 217 12.60 -0.72 -0.61
C ALA A 217 12.59 0.40 -1.68
N SER A 218 11.98 1.57 -1.46
CA SER A 218 11.73 2.53 -2.54
C SER A 218 12.12 3.98 -2.31
N GLY A 219 12.66 4.37 -1.13
CA GLY A 219 13.10 5.76 -0.88
C GLY A 219 11.97 6.79 -1.06
N PHE A 220 10.80 6.54 -0.52
CA PHE A 220 9.67 7.46 -0.57
C PHE A 220 9.96 8.75 0.19
N THR A 221 9.83 9.89 -0.48
CA THR A 221 9.73 11.21 0.16
C THR A 221 8.25 11.54 0.31
N LEU A 222 7.77 11.66 1.53
CA LEU A 222 6.46 12.25 1.81
C LEU A 222 6.49 13.71 1.40
N THR A 223 5.74 14.08 0.37
CA THR A 223 5.31 15.47 0.22
C THR A 223 4.04 15.60 1.05
N ASP A 224 4.11 16.31 2.18
CA ASP A 224 2.91 16.85 2.79
C ASP A 224 2.25 17.80 1.78
N GLY A 225 0.95 17.93 1.82
CA GLY A 225 0.18 18.82 0.92
C GLY A 225 0.50 20.33 1.10
N LEU A 226 1.65 20.68 1.65
CA LEU A 226 2.13 22.03 1.94
C LEU A 226 3.29 22.48 1.03
N GLY A 227 3.69 21.68 0.06
CA GLY A 227 4.56 22.14 -1.04
C GLY A 227 5.97 22.54 -0.60
N LYS A 228 6.53 21.88 0.41
CA LYS A 228 7.96 22.01 0.76
C LYS A 228 8.62 20.64 0.76
N ASP A 229 9.62 20.50 -0.11
CA ASP A 229 10.53 19.38 -0.13
C ASP A 229 11.40 19.42 1.14
N GLU A 230 10.98 18.79 2.22
CA GLU A 230 11.86 18.50 3.34
C GLU A 230 12.28 17.03 3.27
N VAL A 231 13.56 16.84 2.97
CA VAL A 231 14.25 15.57 3.08
C VAL A 231 14.44 15.30 4.57
N VAL A 232 13.79 14.29 5.10
CA VAL A 232 14.09 13.77 6.43
C VAL A 232 15.18 12.72 6.27
N PRO A 233 16.31 12.85 7.00
CA PRO A 233 17.46 11.95 6.91
C PRO A 233 17.16 10.56 7.48
#